data_2aac6ea2c505833838d04466f0efab08
#
_entry.id   2aac6ea2c505833838d04466f0efab08
#
_cell.length_a   1.000
_cell.length_b   1.000
_cell.length_c   1.000
_cell.angle_alpha   90.00
_cell.angle_beta   90.00
_cell.angle_gamma   90.00
#
_symmetry.space_group_name_H-M   'P 1'
#
loop_
_entity.id
_entity.type
_entity.pdbx_description
1 polymer ?
#
loop_
_entity_poly.entity_id
_entity_poly.type
_entity_poly.pdbx_seq_one_letter_code
_entity_poly.pdbx_strand_id
1 'polypeptide(L)'
;MAEWYIEYADVAVGADRATTITATDVASFSNLARVPFGAQDSEYITLELNNWVLDGTYTPLPVDENVLGYWTDTLTDENGDFTSHPILTATLNDLFSSQGIQLVFSYDMNDYSSSLNMKWYRDNTLLEDVNFEPDNAVYLCNTEVENFNKVVVEFSSTDKPYRRLKLCELAYGYFIRFEPEDCLSIRILQELSPLATALPESKLSFEINTRENVSFMFQEKQPVRVYLDDEIVGAYFIKSSKQTSMHRYSIEAEDAIGVLTDIPYTETMYDTATNAKSVVEGIIGSEFIVSWSSELENEVIKGLISAKNTREAIQQICFAIGAVCHTDFSNGLIIEKLHSDTVINIPRERIYQGNSVDRAAVLTSLNVYAHSYVETQETGGTDVIKVGNKYYIHTTTVTTIDNPNIAASAKRNVFEIKEATLVNTDNVSDLAQRVYNHLLKTSTHNLQFKRIAAAERLGAYISALTPFDVQAQGFLEHAEIQLSGIIAIQGKYVF
;
A
#
# COMPACT_ATOMS: atom_id res chain seq x y z
N MET A 1 6.35 -5.70 -26.79
CA MET A 1 6.28 -4.40 -26.08
C MET A 1 5.81 -4.79 -24.71
N ALA A 2 6.27 -4.13 -23.65
CA ALA A 2 5.69 -4.38 -22.32
C ALA A 2 4.21 -4.05 -22.39
N GLU A 3 3.36 -4.98 -21.96
CA GLU A 3 1.92 -4.78 -21.86
C GLU A 3 1.64 -4.09 -20.53
N TRP A 4 0.87 -3.02 -20.54
CA TRP A 4 0.45 -2.34 -19.33
C TRP A 4 -1.04 -1.99 -19.41
N TYR A 5 -1.70 -1.95 -18.27
CA TYR A 5 -3.08 -1.54 -18.16
C TYR A 5 -3.37 -0.92 -16.79
N ILE A 6 -4.48 -0.22 -16.72
CA ILE A 6 -5.03 0.31 -15.47
C ILE A 6 -6.27 -0.49 -15.12
N GLU A 7 -6.33 -1.00 -13.89
CA GLU A 7 -7.53 -1.59 -13.31
C GLU A 7 -8.16 -0.59 -12.35
N TYR A 8 -9.38 -0.20 -12.63
CA TYR A 8 -10.20 0.65 -11.77
C TYR A 8 -11.27 -0.19 -11.11
N ALA A 9 -11.38 -0.09 -9.79
CA ALA A 9 -12.41 -0.78 -9.03
C ALA A 9 -13.59 0.16 -8.74
N ASP A 10 -14.70 -0.02 -9.45
CA ASP A 10 -15.96 0.66 -9.17
C ASP A 10 -16.72 -0.10 -8.07
N VAL A 11 -16.22 0.02 -6.84
CA VAL A 11 -16.67 -0.73 -5.67
C VAL A 11 -17.19 0.19 -4.57
N ALA A 12 -18.03 -0.37 -3.70
CA ALA A 12 -18.49 0.31 -2.49
C ALA A 12 -17.30 0.52 -1.53
N VAL A 13 -16.87 1.75 -1.36
CA VAL A 13 -15.69 2.12 -0.59
C VAL A 13 -15.81 1.68 0.88
N GLY A 14 -14.84 0.90 1.36
CA GLY A 14 -14.77 0.41 2.73
C GLY A 14 -15.66 -0.81 3.02
N ALA A 15 -16.42 -1.30 2.05
CA ALA A 15 -17.25 -2.50 2.23
C ALA A 15 -16.39 -3.75 2.51
N ASP A 16 -15.22 -3.86 1.88
CA ASP A 16 -14.22 -4.90 2.11
C ASP A 16 -13.82 -4.99 3.59
N ARG A 17 -13.44 -3.84 4.17
CA ARG A 17 -13.02 -3.72 5.58
C ARG A 17 -14.16 -3.88 6.59
N ALA A 18 -15.36 -3.50 6.18
CA ALA A 18 -16.57 -3.63 6.98
C ALA A 18 -17.08 -5.07 7.04
N THR A 19 -16.53 -5.98 6.20
CA THR A 19 -17.06 -7.32 6.00
C THR A 19 -16.41 -8.36 6.91
N THR A 20 -17.26 -9.20 7.49
CA THR A 20 -16.88 -10.46 8.13
C THR A 20 -17.48 -11.62 7.34
N ILE A 21 -16.63 -12.56 6.91
CA ILE A 21 -17.05 -13.75 6.17
C ILE A 21 -17.21 -14.93 7.13
N THR A 22 -18.32 -15.64 6.98
CA THR A 22 -18.54 -16.98 7.55
C THR A 22 -19.01 -17.91 6.44
N ALA A 23 -18.68 -19.19 6.53
CA ALA A 23 -19.12 -20.17 5.54
C ALA A 23 -19.36 -21.54 6.17
N THR A 24 -20.18 -22.35 5.49
CA THR A 24 -20.29 -23.79 5.73
C THR A 24 -19.26 -24.53 4.88
N ASP A 25 -18.95 -25.78 5.24
CA ASP A 25 -18.09 -26.66 4.42
C ASP A 25 -16.72 -26.01 4.07
N VAL A 26 -15.94 -25.65 5.10
CA VAL A 26 -14.68 -24.91 4.96
C VAL A 26 -13.51 -25.87 5.09
N ALA A 27 -12.67 -25.95 4.06
CA ALA A 27 -11.42 -26.72 4.12
C ALA A 27 -10.45 -26.09 5.13
N SER A 28 -9.69 -26.92 5.84
CA SER A 28 -8.82 -26.52 6.97
C SER A 28 -7.73 -25.51 6.61
N PHE A 29 -7.35 -25.42 5.35
CA PHE A 29 -6.35 -24.50 4.80
C PHE A 29 -6.97 -23.20 4.25
N SER A 30 -8.29 -23.00 4.35
CA SER A 30 -8.96 -21.78 3.91
C SER A 30 -8.75 -20.64 4.89
N ASN A 31 -8.69 -19.41 4.37
CA ASN A 31 -8.70 -18.19 5.16
C ASN A 31 -9.83 -17.26 4.72
N LEU A 32 -10.98 -17.37 5.37
CA LEU A 32 -12.16 -16.58 5.03
C LEU A 32 -11.95 -15.07 5.17
N ALA A 33 -11.04 -14.65 6.05
CA ALA A 33 -10.74 -13.22 6.23
C ALA A 33 -10.05 -12.58 5.02
N ARG A 34 -9.50 -13.40 4.12
CA ARG A 34 -8.87 -12.89 2.87
C ARG A 34 -9.87 -12.67 1.74
N VAL A 35 -11.03 -13.31 1.78
CA VAL A 35 -12.03 -13.24 0.69
C VAL A 35 -12.45 -11.81 0.34
N PRO A 36 -12.64 -10.85 1.28
CA PRO A 36 -12.98 -9.48 0.90
C PRO A 36 -11.82 -8.66 0.30
N PHE A 37 -10.58 -9.14 0.39
CA PHE A 37 -9.37 -8.39 -0.01
C PHE A 37 -8.61 -9.02 -1.18
N GLY A 38 -9.15 -10.09 -1.77
CA GLY A 38 -8.43 -10.93 -2.71
C GLY A 38 -7.43 -11.88 -2.02
N ALA A 39 -7.72 -13.16 -2.08
CA ALA A 39 -6.82 -14.20 -1.61
C ALA A 39 -5.84 -14.58 -2.71
N GLN A 40 -4.74 -15.21 -2.32
CA GLN A 40 -3.81 -15.79 -3.27
C GLN A 40 -4.51 -16.91 -4.06
N ASP A 41 -4.39 -16.90 -5.38
CA ASP A 41 -4.69 -18.02 -6.25
C ASP A 41 -3.37 -18.63 -6.76
N SER A 42 -3.37 -19.93 -7.05
CA SER A 42 -2.23 -20.62 -7.61
C SER A 42 -2.61 -22.04 -8.03
N GLU A 43 -1.81 -22.64 -8.88
CA GLU A 43 -1.93 -24.03 -9.29
C GLU A 43 -1.37 -24.96 -8.19
N TYR A 44 -2.27 -25.51 -7.38
CA TYR A 44 -1.92 -26.40 -6.27
C TYR A 44 -2.14 -27.87 -6.60
N ILE A 45 -1.25 -28.72 -6.11
CA ILE A 45 -1.46 -30.17 -6.10
C ILE A 45 -2.55 -30.47 -5.07
N THR A 46 -3.68 -30.97 -5.54
CA THR A 46 -4.83 -31.38 -4.75
C THR A 46 -5.17 -32.85 -5.03
N LEU A 47 -6.12 -33.44 -4.28
CA LEU A 47 -6.64 -34.79 -4.58
C LEU A 47 -7.88 -34.75 -5.50
N GLU A 48 -8.07 -33.66 -6.22
CA GLU A 48 -9.14 -33.49 -7.18
C GLU A 48 -8.82 -34.22 -8.49
N LEU A 49 -9.79 -34.93 -9.03
CA LEU A 49 -9.60 -35.78 -10.21
C LEU A 49 -9.26 -34.95 -11.45
N ASN A 50 -8.16 -35.29 -12.12
CA ASN A 50 -7.67 -34.64 -13.35
C ASN A 50 -7.43 -33.12 -13.21
N ASN A 51 -7.10 -32.66 -12.01
CA ASN A 51 -6.90 -31.24 -11.74
C ASN A 51 -5.45 -30.78 -11.88
N TRP A 52 -4.49 -31.66 -11.83
CA TRP A 52 -3.07 -31.32 -11.82
C TRP A 52 -2.20 -32.34 -12.54
N VAL A 53 -0.99 -31.93 -12.93
CA VAL A 53 0.01 -32.74 -13.58
C VAL A 53 1.35 -32.64 -12.84
N LEU A 54 2.19 -33.71 -12.92
CA LEU A 54 3.52 -33.72 -12.30
C LEU A 54 4.59 -33.25 -13.29
N ASP A 55 4.49 -32.02 -13.76
CA ASP A 55 5.44 -31.39 -14.68
C ASP A 55 6.25 -30.26 -14.04
N GLY A 56 5.95 -29.93 -12.79
CA GLY A 56 6.61 -28.87 -12.02
C GLY A 56 5.87 -27.53 -12.05
N THR A 57 4.73 -27.39 -12.71
CA THR A 57 3.89 -26.19 -12.73
C THR A 57 3.07 -26.04 -11.45
N TYR A 58 2.62 -27.19 -10.89
CA TYR A 58 1.80 -27.19 -9.68
C TYR A 58 2.64 -27.28 -8.41
N THR A 59 2.28 -26.50 -7.41
CA THR A 59 2.91 -26.52 -6.09
C THR A 59 2.08 -27.35 -5.08
N PRO A 60 2.70 -27.99 -4.07
CA PRO A 60 1.95 -28.58 -2.97
C PRO A 60 1.15 -27.50 -2.23
N LEU A 61 -0.05 -27.85 -1.77
CA LEU A 61 -0.83 -26.96 -0.89
C LEU A 61 0.03 -26.52 0.29
N PRO A 62 0.05 -25.22 0.64
CA PRO A 62 0.75 -24.73 1.81
C PRO A 62 0.17 -25.37 3.08
N VAL A 63 1.03 -25.96 3.91
CA VAL A 63 0.61 -26.65 5.13
C VAL A 63 0.44 -25.66 6.30
N ASP A 64 1.19 -24.53 6.28
CA ASP A 64 1.35 -23.64 7.44
C ASP A 64 0.80 -22.22 7.23
N GLU A 65 0.35 -21.86 6.02
CA GLU A 65 -0.11 -20.50 5.72
C GLU A 65 -1.54 -20.52 5.17
N ASN A 66 -2.48 -19.98 5.94
CA ASN A 66 -3.86 -19.77 5.50
C ASN A 66 -3.94 -18.53 4.59
N VAL A 67 -3.44 -18.65 3.37
CA VAL A 67 -3.41 -17.55 2.37
C VAL A 67 -4.49 -17.67 1.30
N LEU A 68 -5.03 -18.89 1.13
CA LEU A 68 -6.11 -19.17 0.20
C LEU A 68 -7.43 -18.65 0.74
N GLY A 69 -8.31 -18.21 -0.15
CA GLY A 69 -9.64 -17.73 0.20
C GLY A 69 -10.56 -18.82 0.77
N TYR A 70 -11.77 -18.88 0.28
CA TYR A 70 -12.72 -19.92 0.66
C TYR A 70 -12.62 -21.12 -0.27
N TRP A 71 -12.22 -22.26 0.30
CA TRP A 71 -12.28 -23.56 -0.37
C TRP A 71 -13.23 -24.47 0.39
N THR A 72 -14.08 -25.25 -0.34
CA THR A 72 -14.92 -26.26 0.28
C THR A 72 -14.10 -27.48 0.70
N ASP A 73 -14.51 -28.14 1.79
CA ASP A 73 -13.91 -29.42 2.19
C ASP A 73 -14.43 -30.58 1.35
N THR A 74 -15.69 -30.53 0.93
CA THR A 74 -16.31 -31.50 0.05
C THR A 74 -16.06 -31.22 -1.43
N LEU A 75 -16.13 -32.28 -2.22
CA LEU A 75 -16.08 -32.24 -3.69
C LEU A 75 -17.50 -32.34 -4.25
N THR A 76 -17.70 -31.79 -5.43
CA THR A 76 -18.89 -32.05 -6.25
C THR A 76 -18.93 -33.50 -6.75
N ASP A 77 -20.09 -33.96 -7.19
CA ASP A 77 -20.31 -35.28 -7.77
C ASP A 77 -19.84 -35.40 -9.24
N GLU A 78 -20.26 -36.49 -9.91
CA GLU A 78 -19.95 -36.77 -11.33
C GLU A 78 -20.58 -35.76 -12.31
N ASN A 79 -21.57 -34.99 -11.88
CA ASN A 79 -22.22 -33.96 -12.68
C ASN A 79 -21.70 -32.55 -12.34
N GLY A 80 -20.86 -32.42 -11.33
CA GLY A 80 -20.40 -31.15 -10.80
C GLY A 80 -21.35 -30.53 -9.78
N ASP A 81 -22.30 -31.30 -9.22
CA ASP A 81 -23.28 -30.82 -8.24
C ASP A 81 -22.83 -31.09 -6.81
N PHE A 82 -23.12 -30.15 -5.91
CA PHE A 82 -22.93 -30.40 -4.47
C PHE A 82 -24.15 -31.14 -3.88
N THR A 83 -23.90 -32.21 -3.15
CA THR A 83 -24.96 -32.93 -2.41
C THR A 83 -25.57 -32.06 -1.31
N SER A 84 -24.76 -31.22 -0.69
CA SER A 84 -25.21 -30.20 0.27
C SER A 84 -24.57 -28.88 -0.18
N HIS A 85 -25.40 -27.91 -0.54
CA HIS A 85 -24.93 -26.65 -1.10
C HIS A 85 -24.13 -25.86 -0.06
N PRO A 86 -22.84 -25.56 -0.32
CA PRO A 86 -22.07 -24.69 0.53
C PRO A 86 -22.65 -23.28 0.56
N ILE A 87 -22.64 -22.67 1.74
CA ILE A 87 -23.17 -21.31 1.94
C ILE A 87 -22.06 -20.42 2.49
N LEU A 88 -21.84 -19.30 1.82
CA LEU A 88 -21.00 -18.21 2.29
C LEU A 88 -21.89 -17.04 2.72
N THR A 89 -21.61 -16.47 3.88
CA THR A 89 -22.31 -15.29 4.39
C THR A 89 -21.31 -14.18 4.65
N ALA A 90 -21.47 -13.08 3.96
CA ALA A 90 -20.78 -11.83 4.19
C ALA A 90 -21.67 -10.90 5.03
N THR A 91 -21.22 -10.51 6.21
CA THR A 91 -21.91 -9.58 7.09
C THR A 91 -21.09 -8.30 7.21
N LEU A 92 -21.72 -7.16 6.92
CA LEU A 92 -21.09 -5.84 6.96
C LEU A 92 -21.55 -5.11 8.23
N ASN A 93 -20.63 -4.33 8.79
CA ASN A 93 -20.90 -3.57 10.03
C ASN A 93 -21.69 -2.26 9.79
N ASP A 94 -21.92 -1.89 8.53
CA ASP A 94 -22.69 -0.72 8.12
C ASP A 94 -23.53 -1.04 6.88
N LEU A 95 -24.34 -0.08 6.41
CA LEU A 95 -25.14 -0.19 5.19
C LEU A 95 -24.33 0.24 3.98
N PHE A 96 -24.30 -0.61 2.97
CA PHE A 96 -23.64 -0.34 1.70
C PHE A 96 -24.61 -0.50 0.53
N SER A 97 -24.23 0.07 -0.62
CA SER A 97 -24.93 -0.07 -1.88
C SER A 97 -23.91 -0.44 -2.95
N SER A 98 -24.27 -1.35 -3.86
CA SER A 98 -23.41 -1.71 -4.99
C SER A 98 -24.22 -1.98 -6.24
N GLN A 99 -23.61 -1.75 -7.40
CA GLN A 99 -24.21 -2.07 -8.72
C GLN A 99 -24.14 -3.56 -9.04
N GLY A 100 -23.41 -4.33 -8.27
CA GLY A 100 -23.25 -5.76 -8.40
C GLY A 100 -22.19 -6.28 -7.41
N ILE A 101 -22.00 -7.59 -7.43
CA ILE A 101 -20.95 -8.26 -6.67
C ILE A 101 -20.10 -9.06 -7.66
N GLN A 102 -18.82 -8.79 -7.72
CA GLN A 102 -17.89 -9.61 -8.49
C GLN A 102 -17.35 -10.74 -7.63
N LEU A 103 -17.43 -11.95 -8.15
CA LEU A 103 -16.82 -13.14 -7.58
C LEU A 103 -15.58 -13.51 -8.40
N VAL A 104 -14.45 -13.66 -7.74
CA VAL A 104 -13.22 -14.16 -8.35
C VAL A 104 -12.97 -15.55 -7.78
N PHE A 105 -13.16 -16.56 -8.63
CA PHE A 105 -12.85 -17.95 -8.34
C PHE A 105 -11.37 -18.24 -8.65
N SER A 106 -10.97 -19.52 -8.66
CA SER A 106 -9.61 -19.90 -9.05
C SER A 106 -9.40 -19.68 -10.55
N TYR A 107 -8.81 -18.54 -10.90
CA TYR A 107 -8.52 -18.18 -12.30
C TYR A 107 -7.31 -18.95 -12.84
N ASP A 108 -6.29 -19.26 -12.03
CA ASP A 108 -5.13 -20.04 -12.44
C ASP A 108 -5.53 -21.48 -12.85
N MET A 109 -6.47 -22.09 -12.12
CA MET A 109 -7.02 -23.42 -12.43
C MET A 109 -8.23 -23.36 -13.36
N ASN A 110 -8.77 -22.17 -13.59
CA ASN A 110 -10.06 -21.96 -14.27
C ASN A 110 -11.16 -22.87 -13.72
N ASP A 111 -11.29 -22.90 -12.40
CA ASP A 111 -12.33 -23.62 -11.65
C ASP A 111 -13.27 -22.58 -11.01
N TYR A 112 -14.56 -22.64 -11.33
CA TYR A 112 -15.58 -21.70 -10.83
C TYR A 112 -16.90 -22.42 -10.50
N SER A 113 -17.81 -21.72 -9.80
CA SER A 113 -19.16 -22.21 -9.62
C SER A 113 -19.95 -22.00 -10.90
N SER A 114 -20.59 -23.03 -11.43
CA SER A 114 -21.44 -22.93 -12.63
C SER A 114 -22.88 -22.53 -12.28
N SER A 115 -23.29 -22.63 -11.01
CA SER A 115 -24.63 -22.21 -10.56
C SER A 115 -24.60 -21.79 -9.11
N LEU A 116 -25.14 -20.62 -8.81
CA LEU A 116 -25.26 -20.11 -7.44
C LEU A 116 -26.53 -19.26 -7.26
N ASN A 117 -26.96 -19.13 -6.02
CA ASN A 117 -28.02 -18.21 -5.61
C ASN A 117 -27.44 -17.16 -4.67
N MET A 118 -27.77 -15.88 -4.86
CA MET A 118 -27.31 -14.79 -4.02
C MET A 118 -28.48 -14.01 -3.45
N LYS A 119 -28.42 -13.73 -2.13
CA LYS A 119 -29.46 -13.03 -1.39
C LYS A 119 -28.86 -11.85 -0.64
N TRP A 120 -29.47 -10.68 -0.80
CA TRP A 120 -29.09 -9.46 -0.07
C TRP A 120 -30.10 -9.17 1.02
N TYR A 121 -29.61 -8.72 2.15
CA TYR A 121 -30.43 -8.37 3.31
C TYR A 121 -30.05 -7.02 3.88
N ARG A 122 -31.06 -6.31 4.38
CA ARG A 122 -30.91 -5.23 5.35
C ARG A 122 -31.34 -5.77 6.70
N ASP A 123 -30.38 -5.96 7.62
CA ASP A 123 -30.58 -6.68 8.87
C ASP A 123 -31.13 -8.09 8.60
N ASN A 124 -32.39 -8.34 8.87
CA ASN A 124 -33.06 -9.62 8.60
C ASN A 124 -34.11 -9.53 7.46
N THR A 125 -34.23 -8.38 6.81
CA THR A 125 -35.19 -8.17 5.72
C THR A 125 -34.50 -8.52 4.40
N LEU A 126 -35.05 -9.50 3.68
CA LEU A 126 -34.60 -9.84 2.34
C LEU A 126 -34.91 -8.66 1.40
N LEU A 127 -33.90 -8.20 0.67
CA LEU A 127 -34.01 -7.15 -0.34
C LEU A 127 -34.12 -7.76 -1.73
N GLU A 128 -33.19 -8.67 -2.09
CA GLU A 128 -33.15 -9.33 -3.39
C GLU A 128 -32.75 -10.80 -3.23
N ASP A 129 -33.21 -11.64 -4.17
CA ASP A 129 -32.96 -13.10 -4.26
C ASP A 129 -32.79 -13.46 -5.73
N VAL A 130 -31.57 -13.72 -6.18
CA VAL A 130 -31.23 -13.87 -7.60
C VAL A 130 -30.36 -15.10 -7.83
N ASN A 131 -30.65 -15.87 -8.89
CA ASN A 131 -29.81 -16.96 -9.36
C ASN A 131 -28.85 -16.47 -10.45
N PHE A 132 -27.62 -16.95 -10.42
CA PHE A 132 -26.60 -16.67 -11.42
C PHE A 132 -25.99 -17.96 -11.94
N GLU A 133 -25.55 -17.92 -13.19
CA GLU A 133 -24.88 -19.00 -13.90
C GLU A 133 -23.52 -18.50 -14.39
N PRO A 134 -22.49 -18.49 -13.53
CA PRO A 134 -21.16 -18.08 -13.96
C PRO A 134 -20.63 -18.96 -15.11
N ASP A 135 -19.93 -18.35 -16.04
CA ASP A 135 -19.35 -18.98 -17.22
C ASP A 135 -17.81 -18.86 -17.26
N ASN A 136 -17.24 -18.17 -16.28
CA ASN A 136 -15.79 -18.09 -16.11
C ASN A 136 -15.39 -17.79 -14.64
N ALA A 137 -14.09 -17.84 -14.37
CA ALA A 137 -13.55 -17.67 -13.01
C ALA A 137 -13.71 -16.25 -12.45
N VAL A 138 -13.87 -15.22 -13.27
CA VAL A 138 -14.16 -13.85 -12.84
C VAL A 138 -15.56 -13.49 -13.31
N TYR A 139 -16.52 -13.47 -12.39
CA TYR A 139 -17.92 -13.32 -12.74
C TYR A 139 -18.59 -12.18 -11.98
N LEU A 140 -19.31 -11.32 -12.71
CA LEU A 140 -20.10 -10.23 -12.13
C LEU A 140 -21.57 -10.68 -11.93
N CYS A 141 -21.99 -10.80 -10.68
CA CYS A 141 -23.38 -10.90 -10.28
C CYS A 141 -24.04 -9.50 -10.42
N ASN A 142 -24.45 -9.17 -11.62
CA ASN A 142 -24.94 -7.83 -11.99
C ASN A 142 -26.36 -7.59 -11.47
N THR A 143 -26.46 -7.12 -10.23
CA THR A 143 -27.73 -6.74 -9.59
C THR A 143 -27.45 -5.56 -8.66
N GLU A 144 -28.05 -4.42 -8.99
CA GLU A 144 -27.96 -3.21 -8.16
C GLU A 144 -28.82 -3.38 -6.90
N VAL A 145 -28.18 -3.25 -5.73
CA VAL A 145 -28.86 -3.32 -4.44
C VAL A 145 -28.40 -2.18 -3.54
N GLU A 146 -29.36 -1.47 -2.98
CA GLU A 146 -29.10 -0.35 -2.10
C GLU A 146 -29.27 -0.70 -0.62
N ASN A 147 -28.41 -0.14 0.23
CA ASN A 147 -28.55 -0.16 1.68
C ASN A 147 -28.66 -1.57 2.27
N PHE A 148 -27.82 -2.49 1.84
CA PHE A 148 -27.68 -3.84 2.43
C PHE A 148 -26.53 -3.90 3.45
N ASN A 149 -26.62 -4.84 4.38
CA ASN A 149 -25.54 -5.15 5.34
C ASN A 149 -25.27 -6.66 5.47
N LYS A 150 -25.90 -7.48 4.63
CA LYS A 150 -25.60 -8.91 4.59
C LYS A 150 -25.84 -9.46 3.19
N VAL A 151 -24.91 -10.29 2.73
CA VAL A 151 -25.02 -11.07 1.49
C VAL A 151 -24.85 -12.54 1.82
N VAL A 152 -25.72 -13.37 1.28
CA VAL A 152 -25.67 -14.83 1.43
C VAL A 152 -25.53 -15.44 0.05
N VAL A 153 -24.49 -16.21 -0.19
CA VAL A 153 -24.24 -16.92 -1.45
C VAL A 153 -24.31 -18.42 -1.19
N GLU A 154 -25.22 -19.08 -1.89
CA GLU A 154 -25.39 -20.53 -1.89
C GLU A 154 -24.90 -21.10 -3.22
N PHE A 155 -23.90 -21.97 -3.18
CA PHE A 155 -23.29 -22.56 -4.36
C PHE A 155 -23.89 -23.94 -4.63
N SER A 156 -24.41 -24.13 -5.86
CA SER A 156 -25.09 -25.40 -6.21
C SER A 156 -24.16 -26.37 -6.93
N SER A 157 -23.25 -25.86 -7.76
CA SER A 157 -22.38 -26.68 -8.63
C SER A 157 -21.05 -25.99 -8.97
N THR A 158 -20.12 -26.77 -9.52
CA THR A 158 -18.87 -26.30 -10.14
C THR A 158 -18.91 -26.60 -11.66
N ASP A 159 -18.08 -25.89 -12.43
CA ASP A 159 -17.95 -26.04 -13.89
C ASP A 159 -17.43 -27.42 -14.32
N LYS A 160 -16.68 -28.08 -13.44
CA LYS A 160 -16.11 -29.42 -13.66
C LYS A 160 -16.51 -30.36 -12.53
N PRO A 161 -16.68 -31.67 -12.83
CA PRO A 161 -16.99 -32.67 -11.80
C PRO A 161 -15.81 -32.92 -10.87
N TYR A 162 -16.12 -33.35 -9.65
CA TYR A 162 -15.15 -33.72 -8.62
C TYR A 162 -14.21 -32.56 -8.24
N ARG A 163 -14.75 -31.32 -8.20
CA ARG A 163 -14.03 -30.11 -7.79
C ARG A 163 -14.48 -29.60 -6.43
N ARG A 164 -13.57 -28.97 -5.74
CA ARG A 164 -13.85 -28.05 -4.64
C ARG A 164 -14.30 -26.71 -5.20
N LEU A 165 -15.18 -26.04 -4.56
CA LEU A 165 -15.36 -24.59 -4.82
C LEU A 165 -14.12 -23.87 -4.32
N LYS A 166 -13.62 -22.93 -5.11
CA LYS A 166 -12.44 -22.11 -4.81
C LYS A 166 -12.81 -20.65 -5.08
N LEU A 167 -13.07 -19.89 -4.03
CA LEU A 167 -13.39 -18.46 -4.10
C LEU A 167 -12.23 -17.64 -3.53
N CYS A 168 -11.58 -16.87 -4.38
CA CYS A 168 -10.45 -16.01 -4.02
C CYS A 168 -10.93 -14.65 -3.54
N GLU A 169 -11.97 -14.07 -4.19
CA GLU A 169 -12.45 -12.73 -3.83
C GLU A 169 -13.96 -12.58 -3.99
N LEU A 170 -14.54 -11.78 -3.10
CA LEU A 170 -15.89 -11.24 -3.20
C LEU A 170 -15.79 -9.72 -3.09
N ALA A 171 -15.97 -9.02 -4.22
CA ALA A 171 -15.89 -7.56 -4.30
C ALA A 171 -17.28 -6.94 -4.47
N TYR A 172 -17.56 -5.88 -3.71
CA TYR A 172 -18.85 -5.16 -3.76
C TYR A 172 -18.87 -4.12 -4.86
N GLY A 173 -18.87 -4.57 -6.10
CA GLY A 173 -18.77 -3.81 -7.32
C GLY A 173 -18.09 -4.62 -8.41
N TYR A 174 -17.42 -3.95 -9.34
CA TYR A 174 -16.73 -4.61 -10.44
C TYR A 174 -15.44 -3.88 -10.80
N PHE A 175 -14.52 -4.61 -11.43
CA PHE A 175 -13.25 -4.06 -11.91
C PHE A 175 -13.35 -3.75 -13.39
N ILE A 176 -12.81 -2.60 -13.78
CA ILE A 176 -12.76 -2.13 -15.16
C ILE A 176 -11.30 -2.03 -15.57
N ARG A 177 -10.95 -2.69 -16.64
CA ARG A 177 -9.62 -2.61 -17.22
C ARG A 177 -9.58 -1.58 -18.34
N PHE A 178 -8.69 -0.61 -18.24
CA PHE A 178 -8.36 0.35 -19.28
C PHE A 178 -7.06 -0.06 -19.95
N GLU A 179 -7.13 -0.39 -21.21
CA GLU A 179 -5.99 -0.76 -22.04
C GLU A 179 -5.22 0.48 -22.51
N PRO A 180 -3.99 0.33 -23.03
CA PRO A 180 -3.21 1.45 -23.56
C PRO A 180 -3.94 2.32 -24.58
N GLU A 181 -4.84 1.72 -25.38
CA GLU A 181 -5.63 2.44 -26.38
C GLU A 181 -6.75 3.29 -25.78
N ASP A 182 -7.19 2.98 -24.56
CA ASP A 182 -8.20 3.76 -23.83
C ASP A 182 -7.55 4.93 -23.07
N CYS A 183 -6.24 4.87 -22.85
CA CYS A 183 -5.48 5.85 -22.08
C CYS A 183 -4.79 6.86 -23.01
N LEU A 184 -5.05 8.15 -22.79
CA LEU A 184 -4.40 9.25 -23.52
C LEU A 184 -3.06 9.61 -22.91
N SER A 185 -2.96 9.55 -21.58
CA SER A 185 -1.74 9.78 -20.83
C SER A 185 -1.81 9.06 -19.50
N ILE A 186 -0.64 8.66 -19.01
CA ILE A 186 -0.46 8.13 -17.66
C ILE A 186 0.87 8.61 -17.11
N ARG A 187 0.87 9.04 -15.85
CA ARG A 187 2.04 9.47 -15.13
C ARG A 187 1.99 8.95 -13.70
N ILE A 188 3.02 8.25 -13.29
CA ILE A 188 3.20 7.79 -11.93
C ILE A 188 4.36 8.58 -11.32
N LEU A 189 4.13 9.19 -10.18
CA LEU A 189 5.14 9.88 -9.39
C LEU A 189 5.27 9.17 -8.05
N GLN A 190 6.46 8.68 -7.75
CA GLN A 190 6.76 8.02 -6.49
C GLN A 190 7.89 8.77 -5.78
N GLU A 191 7.75 8.98 -4.48
CA GLU A 191 8.72 9.70 -3.65
C GLU A 191 8.95 8.99 -2.32
N LEU A 192 10.19 9.04 -1.82
CA LEU A 192 10.61 8.49 -0.55
C LEU A 192 11.54 9.49 0.16
N SER A 193 11.35 9.67 1.46
CA SER A 193 12.28 10.41 2.31
C SER A 193 13.12 9.45 3.14
N PRO A 194 14.41 9.24 2.83
CA PRO A 194 15.26 8.27 3.53
C PRO A 194 15.46 8.55 5.01
N LEU A 195 15.28 9.79 5.43
CA LEU A 195 15.31 10.20 6.83
C LEU A 195 13.94 10.29 7.47
N ALA A 196 12.87 10.06 6.72
CA ALA A 196 11.49 10.32 7.16
C ALA A 196 11.27 11.74 7.71
N THR A 197 11.98 12.74 7.16
CA THR A 197 11.73 14.16 7.48
C THR A 197 10.40 14.65 6.92
N ALA A 198 9.88 13.93 5.93
CA ALA A 198 8.52 14.00 5.42
C ALA A 198 8.07 12.57 5.14
N LEU A 199 6.77 12.37 4.99
CA LEU A 199 6.19 11.15 4.49
C LEU A 199 5.49 11.48 3.16
N PRO A 200 6.24 11.46 2.02
CA PRO A 200 5.67 11.84 0.73
C PRO A 200 4.68 10.79 0.25
N GLU A 201 3.63 11.24 -0.43
CA GLU A 201 2.65 10.42 -1.11
C GLU A 201 3.09 10.13 -2.54
N SER A 202 2.84 8.93 -3.04
CA SER A 202 2.94 8.62 -4.45
C SER A 202 1.65 8.99 -5.17
N LYS A 203 1.76 9.42 -6.43
CA LYS A 203 0.63 9.95 -7.22
C LYS A 203 0.52 9.23 -8.55
N LEU A 204 -0.71 8.99 -8.95
CA LEU A 204 -1.07 8.54 -10.27
C LEU A 204 -1.97 9.60 -10.92
N SER A 205 -1.61 10.05 -12.12
CA SER A 205 -2.44 10.90 -12.96
C SER A 205 -2.65 10.21 -14.28
N PHE A 206 -3.89 10.07 -14.72
CA PHE A 206 -4.17 9.48 -16.03
C PHE A 206 -5.40 10.10 -16.70
N GLU A 207 -5.40 10.07 -18.02
CA GLU A 207 -6.54 10.45 -18.83
C GLU A 207 -7.02 9.28 -19.66
N ILE A 208 -8.31 9.03 -19.62
CA ILE A 208 -8.97 8.00 -20.44
C ILE A 208 -9.92 8.63 -21.46
N ASN A 209 -10.10 7.92 -22.57
CA ASN A 209 -11.06 8.26 -23.60
C ASN A 209 -11.93 7.04 -23.88
N THR A 210 -13.12 7.02 -23.33
CA THR A 210 -14.07 5.92 -23.49
C THR A 210 -14.72 5.95 -24.87
N ARG A 211 -14.95 4.77 -25.48
CA ARG A 211 -15.60 4.66 -26.79
C ARG A 211 -17.12 4.76 -26.70
N GLU A 212 -17.67 4.53 -25.52
CA GLU A 212 -19.10 4.53 -25.24
C GLU A 212 -19.41 5.53 -24.11
N ASN A 213 -20.69 5.91 -24.01
CA ASN A 213 -21.18 6.68 -22.86
C ASN A 213 -21.26 5.77 -21.64
N VAL A 214 -20.14 5.58 -20.96
CA VAL A 214 -20.08 4.83 -19.72
C VAL A 214 -20.16 5.82 -18.57
N SER A 215 -21.09 5.58 -17.67
CA SER A 215 -21.22 6.33 -16.44
C SER A 215 -20.32 5.70 -15.38
N PHE A 216 -19.04 6.10 -15.35
CA PHE A 216 -18.15 5.72 -14.26
C PHE A 216 -18.41 6.62 -13.05
N MET A 217 -18.42 6.02 -11.88
CA MET A 217 -18.60 6.78 -10.64
C MET A 217 -17.35 7.59 -10.31
N PHE A 218 -16.14 7.04 -10.47
CA PHE A 218 -14.86 7.63 -10.08
C PHE A 218 -14.96 8.36 -8.74
N GLN A 219 -15.52 7.67 -7.75
CA GLN A 219 -15.67 8.22 -6.41
C GLN A 219 -14.31 8.32 -5.71
N GLU A 220 -14.19 9.32 -4.86
CA GLU A 220 -13.04 9.45 -3.98
C GLU A 220 -12.82 8.18 -3.16
N LYS A 221 -11.56 7.77 -3.05
CA LYS A 221 -11.09 6.55 -2.35
C LYS A 221 -11.40 5.22 -3.04
N GLN A 222 -11.98 5.19 -4.24
CA GLN A 222 -12.05 3.95 -5.02
C GLN A 222 -10.66 3.51 -5.49
N PRO A 223 -10.35 2.20 -5.40
CA PRO A 223 -9.02 1.70 -5.74
C PRO A 223 -8.72 1.76 -7.25
N VAL A 224 -7.47 2.04 -7.56
CA VAL A 224 -6.89 1.97 -8.92
C VAL A 224 -5.54 1.29 -8.84
N ARG A 225 -5.32 0.28 -9.68
CA ARG A 225 -4.04 -0.42 -9.80
C ARG A 225 -3.46 -0.23 -11.18
N VAL A 226 -2.14 -0.16 -11.27
CA VAL A 226 -1.42 -0.10 -12.55
C VAL A 226 -0.59 -1.37 -12.68
N TYR A 227 -0.76 -2.05 -13.80
CA TYR A 227 -0.07 -3.28 -14.14
C TYR A 227 0.92 -3.05 -15.26
N LEU A 228 2.04 -3.79 -15.22
CA LEU A 228 3.06 -3.86 -16.25
C LEU A 228 3.52 -5.30 -16.38
N ASP A 229 3.32 -5.91 -17.56
CA ASP A 229 3.60 -7.35 -17.79
C ASP A 229 2.95 -8.24 -16.70
N ASP A 230 1.69 -7.96 -16.38
CA ASP A 230 0.86 -8.59 -15.33
C ASP A 230 1.37 -8.43 -13.88
N GLU A 231 2.45 -7.68 -13.66
CA GLU A 231 2.91 -7.30 -12.33
C GLU A 231 2.32 -5.94 -11.90
N ILE A 232 1.82 -5.83 -10.67
CA ILE A 232 1.35 -4.56 -10.11
C ILE A 232 2.56 -3.66 -9.88
N VAL A 233 2.54 -2.47 -10.51
CA VAL A 233 3.60 -1.47 -10.36
C VAL A 233 3.15 -0.23 -9.59
N GLY A 234 1.88 -0.18 -9.22
CA GLY A 234 1.34 0.87 -8.37
C GLY A 234 -0.10 0.59 -7.96
N ALA A 235 -0.44 0.91 -6.72
CA ALA A 235 -1.78 0.82 -6.17
C ALA A 235 -2.14 2.16 -5.53
N TYR A 236 -3.29 2.70 -5.91
CA TYR A 236 -3.72 4.05 -5.60
C TYR A 236 -5.21 4.10 -5.25
N PHE A 237 -5.63 5.24 -4.71
CA PHE A 237 -7.03 5.58 -4.45
C PHE A 237 -7.38 6.88 -5.18
N ILE A 238 -8.54 6.93 -5.81
CA ILE A 238 -9.00 8.12 -6.50
C ILE A 238 -9.12 9.27 -5.50
N LYS A 239 -8.46 10.39 -5.83
CA LYS A 239 -8.53 11.64 -5.10
C LYS A 239 -9.51 12.61 -5.74
N SER A 240 -9.49 12.68 -7.06
CA SER A 240 -10.41 13.52 -7.82
C SER A 240 -10.56 13.01 -9.25
N SER A 241 -11.72 13.26 -9.82
CA SER A 241 -12.00 13.00 -11.22
C SER A 241 -12.65 14.21 -11.88
N LYS A 242 -12.35 14.43 -13.15
CA LYS A 242 -12.93 15.51 -13.95
C LYS A 242 -13.27 15.01 -15.34
N GLN A 243 -14.54 15.08 -15.71
CA GLN A 243 -14.94 14.88 -17.09
C GLN A 243 -14.60 16.12 -17.92
N THR A 244 -13.74 15.97 -18.92
CA THR A 244 -13.24 17.06 -19.77
C THR A 244 -13.98 17.14 -21.12
N SER A 245 -14.62 16.03 -21.53
CA SER A 245 -15.54 15.98 -22.69
C SER A 245 -16.51 14.80 -22.51
N MET A 246 -17.40 14.57 -23.50
CA MET A 246 -18.41 13.51 -23.45
C MET A 246 -17.80 12.12 -23.15
N HIS A 247 -16.57 11.86 -23.61
CA HIS A 247 -15.89 10.56 -23.47
C HIS A 247 -14.51 10.65 -22.81
N ARG A 248 -14.13 11.81 -22.29
CA ARG A 248 -12.80 12.02 -21.72
C ARG A 248 -12.86 12.38 -20.25
N TYR A 249 -12.12 11.60 -19.47
CA TYR A 249 -11.98 11.81 -18.03
C TYR A 249 -10.49 11.99 -17.68
N SER A 250 -10.22 12.94 -16.78
CA SER A 250 -8.90 13.15 -16.17
C SER A 250 -9.01 12.78 -14.70
N ILE A 251 -8.17 11.86 -14.25
CA ILE A 251 -8.22 11.26 -12.92
C ILE A 251 -6.90 11.51 -12.21
N GLU A 252 -7.00 11.96 -10.96
CA GLU A 252 -5.88 12.06 -10.01
C GLU A 252 -6.10 11.06 -8.89
N ALA A 253 -5.09 10.29 -8.57
CA ALA A 253 -5.12 9.30 -7.49
C ALA A 253 -3.84 9.38 -6.64
N GLU A 254 -3.95 8.99 -5.38
CA GLU A 254 -2.88 8.99 -4.39
C GLU A 254 -2.78 7.62 -3.72
N ASP A 255 -1.60 7.30 -3.19
CA ASP A 255 -1.39 6.03 -2.49
C ASP A 255 -2.00 6.05 -1.06
N ALA A 256 -1.84 4.94 -0.32
CA ALA A 256 -2.34 4.85 1.05
C ALA A 256 -1.77 5.95 1.97
N ILE A 257 -0.55 6.42 1.74
CA ILE A 257 0.05 7.53 2.52
C ILE A 257 -0.72 8.82 2.31
N GLY A 258 -1.17 9.10 1.08
CA GLY A 258 -2.01 10.26 0.78
C GLY A 258 -3.32 10.22 1.57
N VAL A 259 -3.99 9.08 1.56
CA VAL A 259 -5.25 8.84 2.29
C VAL A 259 -5.11 9.08 3.80
N LEU A 260 -3.96 8.75 4.41
CA LEU A 260 -3.70 9.01 5.83
C LEU A 260 -3.75 10.50 6.21
N THR A 261 -3.67 11.40 5.24
CA THR A 261 -3.82 12.85 5.48
C THR A 261 -5.23 13.23 5.91
N ASP A 262 -6.22 12.49 5.44
CA ASP A 262 -7.64 12.72 5.74
C ASP A 262 -8.06 12.16 7.11
N ILE A 263 -7.24 11.32 7.71
CA ILE A 263 -7.52 10.67 8.99
C ILE A 263 -6.98 11.56 10.11
N PRO A 264 -7.85 12.18 10.93
CA PRO A 264 -7.42 13.06 12.00
C PRO A 264 -6.68 12.31 13.09
N TYR A 265 -5.67 12.93 13.65
CA TYR A 265 -4.92 12.43 14.79
C TYR A 265 -5.07 13.34 15.99
N THR A 266 -5.18 12.78 17.19
CA THR A 266 -5.20 13.52 18.44
C THR A 266 -3.83 13.46 19.09
N GLU A 267 -3.27 14.63 19.38
CA GLU A 267 -1.99 14.77 20.08
C GLU A 267 -1.92 13.87 21.32
N THR A 268 -0.86 13.06 21.40
CA THR A 268 -0.73 12.01 22.41
C THR A 268 0.66 12.02 23.04
N MET A 269 0.71 11.94 24.39
CA MET A 269 1.94 11.82 25.17
C MET A 269 2.23 10.36 25.52
N TYR A 270 3.43 9.90 25.25
CA TYR A 270 3.98 8.62 25.67
C TYR A 270 5.03 8.85 26.77
N ASP A 271 4.58 8.79 28.01
CA ASP A 271 5.41 9.07 29.20
C ASP A 271 6.50 8.02 29.42
N THR A 272 6.27 6.80 28.97
CA THR A 272 7.17 5.66 29.06
C THR A 272 7.52 5.13 27.67
N ALA A 273 8.66 4.43 27.58
CA ALA A 273 9.05 3.73 26.36
C ALA A 273 7.92 2.77 25.93
N THR A 274 7.34 3.03 24.77
CA THR A 274 6.21 2.29 24.18
C THR A 274 6.64 1.71 22.85
N ASN A 275 6.25 0.47 22.57
CA ASN A 275 6.61 -0.19 21.31
C ASN A 275 6.05 0.56 20.11
N ALA A 276 6.91 0.93 19.17
CA ALA A 276 6.57 1.76 18.01
C ALA A 276 5.57 1.06 17.06
N LYS A 277 5.75 -0.25 16.85
CA LYS A 277 4.83 -1.08 16.02
C LYS A 277 3.41 -1.03 16.56
N SER A 278 3.24 -1.31 17.86
CA SER A 278 1.91 -1.30 18.49
C SER A 278 1.25 0.08 18.44
N VAL A 279 2.03 1.16 18.52
CA VAL A 279 1.52 2.52 18.40
C VAL A 279 1.04 2.78 16.97
N VAL A 280 1.83 2.45 15.95
CA VAL A 280 1.46 2.62 14.55
C VAL A 280 0.23 1.79 14.18
N GLU A 281 0.19 0.51 14.57
CA GLU A 281 -0.97 -0.36 14.34
C GLU A 281 -2.22 0.19 15.03
N GLY A 282 -2.07 0.74 16.25
CA GLY A 282 -3.18 1.38 16.96
C GLY A 282 -3.68 2.67 16.30
N ILE A 283 -2.78 3.46 15.69
CA ILE A 283 -3.13 4.70 14.96
C ILE A 283 -3.85 4.39 13.64
N ILE A 284 -3.35 3.39 12.89
CA ILE A 284 -3.91 3.00 11.59
C ILE A 284 -5.20 2.21 11.75
N GLY A 285 -5.31 1.41 12.83
CA GLY A 285 -6.47 0.57 13.08
C GLY A 285 -6.67 -0.45 11.95
N SER A 286 -7.88 -0.49 11.38
CA SER A 286 -8.24 -1.37 10.25
C SER A 286 -8.15 -0.70 8.88
N GLU A 287 -7.67 0.54 8.80
CA GLU A 287 -7.65 1.26 7.53
C GLU A 287 -6.68 0.67 6.51
N PHE A 288 -5.50 0.22 6.96
CA PHE A 288 -4.50 -0.38 6.10
C PHE A 288 -3.77 -1.52 6.81
N ILE A 289 -3.32 -2.51 6.04
CA ILE A 289 -2.42 -3.55 6.53
C ILE A 289 -1.03 -2.93 6.65
N VAL A 290 -0.34 -3.16 7.78
CA VAL A 290 1.01 -2.68 8.02
C VAL A 290 1.98 -3.85 8.04
N SER A 291 2.89 -3.88 7.07
CA SER A 291 4.05 -4.78 7.07
C SER A 291 5.20 -4.10 7.82
N TRP A 292 5.71 -4.76 8.86
CA TRP A 292 6.75 -4.22 9.73
C TRP A 292 8.02 -5.06 9.65
N SER A 293 9.17 -4.44 9.38
CA SER A 293 10.45 -5.14 9.33
C SER A 293 10.83 -5.73 10.68
N SER A 294 11.29 -6.98 10.70
CA SER A 294 11.68 -7.69 11.92
C SER A 294 12.77 -6.97 12.75
N GLU A 295 13.65 -6.22 12.11
CA GLU A 295 14.70 -5.44 12.78
C GLU A 295 14.17 -4.24 13.56
N LEU A 296 12.91 -3.82 13.30
CA LEU A 296 12.23 -2.72 13.99
C LEU A 296 11.25 -3.20 15.08
N GLU A 297 11.08 -4.50 15.29
CA GLU A 297 10.06 -5.05 16.22
C GLU A 297 10.23 -4.58 17.66
N ASN A 298 11.46 -4.30 18.07
CA ASN A 298 11.77 -3.87 19.44
C ASN A 298 12.01 -2.35 19.58
N GLU A 299 11.82 -1.59 18.49
CA GLU A 299 11.99 -0.13 18.55
C GLU A 299 10.88 0.49 19.41
N VAL A 300 11.28 1.46 20.23
CA VAL A 300 10.36 2.15 21.14
C VAL A 300 10.37 3.65 20.90
N ILE A 301 9.24 4.27 21.17
CA ILE A 301 9.09 5.72 21.20
C ILE A 301 8.79 6.20 22.62
N LYS A 302 9.21 7.42 22.93
CA LYS A 302 8.89 8.13 24.16
C LYS A 302 8.87 9.62 23.87
N GLY A 303 7.87 10.34 24.32
CA GLY A 303 7.70 11.76 24.09
C GLY A 303 6.31 12.10 23.55
N LEU A 304 6.18 13.25 22.93
CA LEU A 304 4.94 13.78 22.40
C LEU A 304 4.83 13.53 20.91
N ILE A 305 3.74 12.92 20.46
CA ILE A 305 3.35 12.98 19.05
C ILE A 305 2.44 14.20 18.88
N SER A 306 2.98 15.25 18.29
CA SER A 306 2.26 16.49 17.98
C SER A 306 1.97 16.55 16.49
N ALA A 307 0.87 15.93 16.08
CA ALA A 307 0.47 15.79 14.70
C ALA A 307 -1.02 16.17 14.53
N LYS A 308 -1.40 16.61 13.33
CA LYS A 308 -2.78 16.95 12.98
C LYS A 308 -3.53 15.81 12.35
N ASN A 309 -2.80 14.92 11.68
CA ASN A 309 -3.33 13.77 10.97
C ASN A 309 -2.43 12.54 11.17
N THR A 310 -2.93 11.40 10.76
CA THR A 310 -2.25 10.12 10.91
C THR A 310 -0.93 10.05 10.12
N ARG A 311 -0.86 10.65 8.93
CA ARG A 311 0.37 10.73 8.13
C ARG A 311 1.51 11.42 8.88
N GLU A 312 1.24 12.59 9.48
CA GLU A 312 2.21 13.33 10.29
C GLU A 312 2.65 12.52 11.53
N ALA A 313 1.71 11.82 12.19
CA ALA A 313 2.02 11.00 13.35
C ALA A 313 2.97 9.84 13.00
N ILE A 314 2.70 9.12 11.92
CA ILE A 314 3.56 8.03 11.43
C ILE A 314 4.92 8.58 11.00
N GLN A 315 4.96 9.74 10.34
CA GLN A 315 6.19 10.41 9.95
C GLN A 315 7.10 10.68 11.17
N GLN A 316 6.55 11.23 12.26
CA GLN A 316 7.32 11.51 13.48
C GLN A 316 7.86 10.23 14.10
N ILE A 317 7.08 9.14 14.12
CA ILE A 317 7.51 7.84 14.62
C ILE A 317 8.67 7.30 13.77
N CYS A 318 8.49 7.24 12.44
CA CYS A 318 9.52 6.74 11.52
C CYS A 318 10.81 7.55 11.62
N PHE A 319 10.71 8.88 11.72
CA PHE A 319 11.87 9.75 11.93
C PHE A 319 12.62 9.39 13.23
N ALA A 320 11.90 9.20 14.34
CA ALA A 320 12.49 8.91 15.64
C ALA A 320 13.24 7.56 15.66
N ILE A 321 12.65 6.51 15.07
CA ILE A 321 13.21 5.14 15.08
C ILE A 321 14.16 4.86 13.91
N GLY A 322 14.27 5.77 12.93
CA GLY A 322 15.13 5.59 11.77
C GLY A 322 14.58 4.65 10.71
N ALA A 323 13.28 4.57 10.63
CA ALA A 323 12.57 3.83 9.60
C ALA A 323 12.12 4.76 8.46
N VAL A 324 11.77 4.16 7.34
CA VAL A 324 10.99 4.78 6.26
C VAL A 324 9.63 4.10 6.20
N CYS A 325 8.64 4.82 5.71
CA CYS A 325 7.33 4.27 5.39
C CYS A 325 7.04 4.52 3.92
N HIS A 326 6.62 3.50 3.23
CA HIS A 326 6.15 3.57 1.84
C HIS A 326 5.00 2.57 1.64
N THR A 327 4.35 2.61 0.50
CA THR A 327 3.26 1.69 0.18
C THR A 327 3.78 0.46 -0.54
N ASP A 328 3.14 -0.68 -0.27
CA ASP A 328 3.23 -1.85 -1.14
C ASP A 328 2.24 -1.74 -2.31
N PHE A 329 2.34 -2.68 -3.24
CA PHE A 329 1.44 -2.71 -4.40
C PHE A 329 0.05 -3.29 -4.08
N SER A 330 -0.20 -3.71 -2.84
CA SER A 330 -1.49 -4.20 -2.34
C SER A 330 -2.27 -3.16 -1.53
N ASN A 331 -1.90 -1.88 -1.61
CA ASN A 331 -2.41 -0.78 -0.79
C ASN A 331 -2.11 -0.92 0.72
N GLY A 332 -1.11 -1.73 1.07
CA GLY A 332 -0.57 -1.81 2.43
C GLY A 332 0.53 -0.77 2.66
N LEU A 333 0.90 -0.61 3.91
CA LEU A 333 2.04 0.21 4.34
C LEU A 333 3.20 -0.69 4.72
N ILE A 334 4.40 -0.36 4.24
CA ILE A 334 5.64 -1.02 4.63
C ILE A 334 6.46 -0.07 5.49
N ILE A 335 6.86 -0.51 6.69
CA ILE A 335 7.76 0.24 7.56
C ILE A 335 9.03 -0.58 7.74
N GLU A 336 10.13 -0.05 7.21
CA GLU A 336 11.42 -0.75 7.15
C GLU A 336 12.61 0.20 7.31
N LYS A 337 13.81 -0.36 7.55
CA LYS A 337 15.09 0.37 7.42
C LYS A 337 15.60 0.24 5.99
N LEU A 338 16.19 1.31 5.48
CA LEU A 338 16.87 1.27 4.20
C LEU A 338 18.27 0.66 4.35
N HIS A 339 18.56 -0.33 3.51
CA HIS A 339 19.85 -1.04 3.49
C HIS A 339 20.63 -0.74 2.22
N SER A 340 21.94 -0.47 2.39
CA SER A 340 22.88 -0.30 1.28
C SER A 340 23.68 -1.56 0.92
N ASP A 341 23.36 -2.68 1.56
CA ASP A 341 24.13 -3.93 1.41
C ASP A 341 23.92 -4.60 0.06
N THR A 342 22.74 -4.41 -0.52
CA THR A 342 22.41 -4.90 -1.88
C THR A 342 22.47 -3.76 -2.86
N VAL A 343 23.50 -3.76 -3.72
CA VAL A 343 23.72 -2.73 -4.71
C VAL A 343 23.19 -3.18 -6.07
N ILE A 344 22.25 -2.43 -6.64
CA ILE A 344 21.73 -2.65 -7.99
C ILE A 344 22.55 -1.83 -8.97
N ASN A 345 23.26 -2.49 -9.88
CA ASN A 345 24.07 -1.81 -10.89
C ASN A 345 23.23 -1.48 -12.13
N ILE A 346 23.15 -0.19 -12.47
CA ILE A 346 22.54 0.29 -13.71
C ILE A 346 23.65 0.50 -14.75
N PRO A 347 23.73 -0.35 -15.77
CA PRO A 347 24.76 -0.24 -16.80
C PRO A 347 24.52 1.00 -17.69
N ARG A 348 25.61 1.56 -18.24
CA ARG A 348 25.60 2.83 -18.99
C ARG A 348 24.66 2.82 -20.20
N GLU A 349 24.54 1.70 -20.87
CA GLU A 349 23.67 1.51 -22.05
C GLU A 349 22.18 1.63 -21.75
N ARG A 350 21.79 1.58 -20.48
CA ARG A 350 20.41 1.78 -20.02
C ARG A 350 20.13 3.22 -19.62
N ILE A 351 21.16 4.05 -19.52
CA ILE A 351 21.04 5.44 -19.06
C ILE A 351 20.84 6.34 -20.28
N TYR A 352 19.73 7.09 -20.26
CA TYR A 352 19.40 8.04 -21.32
C TYR A 352 20.22 9.34 -21.19
N GLN A 353 20.21 10.18 -22.24
CA GLN A 353 20.80 11.51 -22.19
C GLN A 353 19.90 12.48 -21.40
N GLY A 354 20.48 13.56 -20.90
CA GLY A 354 19.74 14.60 -20.17
C GLY A 354 19.89 14.54 -18.66
N ASN A 355 20.90 13.83 -18.15
CA ASN A 355 21.17 13.74 -16.72
C ASN A 355 21.72 15.04 -16.16
N SER A 356 21.42 15.34 -14.91
CA SER A 356 21.94 16.49 -14.17
C SER A 356 22.40 16.10 -12.78
N VAL A 357 23.24 16.95 -12.20
CA VAL A 357 23.71 16.81 -10.80
C VAL A 357 23.44 18.12 -10.08
N ASP A 358 22.57 18.06 -9.11
CA ASP A 358 22.32 19.17 -8.19
C ASP A 358 23.26 19.07 -6.98
N ARG A 359 23.82 20.18 -6.56
CA ARG A 359 24.73 20.24 -5.42
C ARG A 359 24.15 21.09 -4.32
N ALA A 360 24.02 20.49 -3.14
CA ALA A 360 23.65 21.19 -1.92
C ALA A 360 24.86 21.92 -1.29
N ALA A 361 24.58 22.89 -0.45
CA ALA A 361 25.62 23.54 0.34
C ALA A 361 26.21 22.58 1.37
N VAL A 362 27.54 22.64 1.56
CA VAL A 362 28.23 21.81 2.55
C VAL A 362 27.73 22.11 3.95
N LEU A 363 27.36 21.08 4.71
CA LEU A 363 26.95 21.20 6.10
C LEU A 363 28.15 21.58 6.96
N THR A 364 28.03 22.63 7.81
CA THR A 364 29.07 23.04 8.76
C THR A 364 28.84 22.45 10.14
N SER A 365 27.60 22.41 10.60
CA SER A 365 27.21 21.73 11.84
C SER A 365 25.73 21.33 11.82
N LEU A 366 25.40 20.33 12.61
CA LEU A 366 24.05 19.85 12.86
C LEU A 366 23.72 20.07 14.33
N ASN A 367 22.59 20.70 14.62
CA ASN A 367 22.02 20.83 15.96
C ASN A 367 20.72 20.00 16.04
N VAL A 368 20.66 19.07 16.96
CA VAL A 368 19.47 18.28 17.24
C VAL A 368 19.00 18.53 18.65
N TYR A 369 17.73 18.90 18.81
CA TYR A 369 17.13 19.20 20.09
C TYR A 369 16.45 17.95 20.64
N ALA A 370 16.92 17.49 21.81
CA ALA A 370 16.28 16.40 22.55
C ALA A 370 15.25 17.01 23.53
N HIS A 371 14.05 16.49 23.49
CA HIS A 371 12.91 16.93 24.28
C HIS A 371 12.76 16.07 25.53
N SER A 372 12.39 16.70 26.64
CA SER A 372 12.04 16.03 27.90
C SER A 372 10.73 16.58 28.42
N TYR A 373 9.86 15.68 28.88
CA TYR A 373 8.54 15.99 29.39
C TYR A 373 8.39 15.40 30.78
N VAL A 374 8.08 16.23 31.78
CA VAL A 374 7.87 15.80 33.17
C VAL A 374 6.46 16.21 33.59
N GLU A 375 5.62 15.23 33.95
CA GLU A 375 4.27 15.48 34.40
C GLU A 375 4.28 16.40 35.63
N THR A 376 3.41 17.41 35.68
CA THR A 376 3.30 18.40 36.73
C THR A 376 1.86 18.71 37.08
N GLN A 377 1.64 19.23 38.29
CA GLN A 377 0.38 19.80 38.72
C GLN A 377 0.27 21.31 38.43
N GLU A 378 1.37 21.90 37.97
CA GLU A 378 1.37 23.32 37.60
C GLU A 378 0.60 23.51 36.30
N THR A 379 -0.35 24.49 36.29
CA THR A 379 -1.23 24.77 35.14
C THR A 379 -0.81 26.01 34.35
N GLY A 380 0.28 26.66 34.74
CA GLY A 380 0.77 27.90 34.11
C GLY A 380 2.30 27.96 34.15
N GLY A 381 2.86 28.63 33.14
CA GLY A 381 4.31 28.80 32.96
C GLY A 381 4.64 28.75 31.46
N THR A 382 5.76 29.37 31.08
CA THR A 382 6.22 29.39 29.67
C THR A 382 6.62 28.00 29.15
N ASP A 383 7.04 27.13 30.06
CA ASP A 383 7.55 25.80 29.78
C ASP A 383 6.54 24.66 30.08
N VAL A 384 5.30 25.06 30.45
CA VAL A 384 4.23 24.11 30.74
C VAL A 384 3.34 23.92 29.51
N ILE A 385 3.24 22.70 29.03
CA ILE A 385 2.33 22.32 27.95
C ILE A 385 1.20 21.46 28.51
N LYS A 386 0.02 21.53 27.86
CA LYS A 386 -1.12 20.69 28.21
C LYS A 386 -1.36 19.67 27.09
N VAL A 387 -1.38 18.40 27.44
CA VAL A 387 -1.72 17.29 26.50
C VAL A 387 -2.86 16.49 27.12
N GLY A 388 -4.01 16.49 26.44
CA GLY A 388 -5.25 15.92 27.01
C GLY A 388 -5.64 16.60 28.31
N ASN A 389 -5.70 15.83 29.39
CA ASN A 389 -6.06 16.32 30.74
C ASN A 389 -4.85 16.51 31.68
N LYS A 390 -3.63 16.33 31.16
CA LYS A 390 -2.39 16.42 31.95
C LYS A 390 -1.55 17.61 31.54
N TYR A 391 -0.71 18.09 32.46
CA TYR A 391 0.26 19.16 32.23
C TYR A 391 1.67 18.61 32.36
N TYR A 392 2.59 19.13 31.54
CA TYR A 392 3.98 18.69 31.47
C TYR A 392 4.91 19.89 31.42
N ILE A 393 5.99 19.86 32.18
CA ILE A 393 7.11 20.76 32.02
C ILE A 393 7.93 20.24 30.83
N HIS A 394 8.05 21.06 29.81
CA HIS A 394 8.80 20.74 28.59
C HIS A 394 10.16 21.45 28.61
N THR A 395 11.22 20.70 28.45
CA THR A 395 12.59 21.22 28.34
C THR A 395 13.31 20.62 27.16
N THR A 396 14.31 21.34 26.62
CA THR A 396 15.12 20.86 25.51
C THR A 396 16.61 20.93 25.84
N THR A 397 17.36 19.95 25.35
CA THR A 397 18.84 19.96 25.35
C THR A 397 19.33 19.81 23.91
N VAL A 398 20.48 20.45 23.58
CA VAL A 398 21.01 20.47 22.22
C VAL A 398 22.20 19.52 22.11
N THR A 399 22.17 18.64 21.14
CA THR A 399 23.30 17.85 20.69
C THR A 399 23.82 18.42 19.38
N THR A 400 25.10 18.81 19.35
CA THR A 400 25.73 19.41 18.16
C THR A 400 26.79 18.46 17.59
N ILE A 401 26.78 18.27 16.28
CA ILE A 401 27.81 17.58 15.53
C ILE A 401 28.42 18.57 14.52
N ASP A 402 29.68 18.87 14.67
CA ASP A 402 30.44 19.74 13.76
C ASP A 402 31.10 18.93 12.65
N ASN A 403 31.15 19.49 11.44
CA ASN A 403 31.86 18.87 10.33
C ASN A 403 33.35 19.22 10.39
N PRO A 404 34.25 18.25 10.69
CA PRO A 404 35.68 18.50 10.88
C PRO A 404 36.41 18.84 9.57
N ASN A 405 35.77 18.56 8.41
CA ASN A 405 36.43 18.67 7.10
C ASN A 405 36.08 19.98 6.35
N ILE A 406 35.78 21.03 7.11
CA ILE A 406 35.38 22.33 6.52
C ILE A 406 36.58 23.23 6.34
N ALA A 407 36.66 23.89 5.14
CA ALA A 407 37.61 24.96 4.92
C ALA A 407 37.32 26.14 5.87
N ALA A 408 38.35 26.75 6.46
CA ALA A 408 38.20 27.91 7.35
C ALA A 408 37.44 29.12 6.71
N SER A 409 37.39 29.17 5.38
CA SER A 409 36.68 30.18 4.60
C SER A 409 35.22 29.80 4.25
N ALA A 410 34.77 28.59 4.65
CA ALA A 410 33.42 28.16 4.29
C ALA A 410 32.34 28.98 5.00
N LYS A 411 31.30 29.32 4.24
CA LYS A 411 30.13 29.99 4.82
C LYS A 411 29.43 29.04 5.81
N ARG A 412 29.11 29.57 6.98
CA ARG A 412 28.37 28.82 8.00
C ARG A 412 27.02 28.35 7.44
N ASN A 413 26.80 27.03 7.51
CA ASN A 413 25.57 26.34 7.12
C ASN A 413 25.22 25.35 8.23
N VAL A 414 24.37 25.78 9.15
CA VAL A 414 23.93 24.98 10.31
C VAL A 414 22.55 24.46 10.01
N PHE A 415 22.38 23.14 10.13
CA PHE A 415 21.06 22.51 10.06
C PHE A 415 20.55 22.27 11.48
N GLU A 416 19.27 22.59 11.73
CA GLU A 416 18.66 22.47 13.05
C GLU A 416 17.41 21.62 13.00
N ILE A 417 17.30 20.64 13.91
CA ILE A 417 16.12 19.82 14.13
C ILE A 417 15.55 20.18 15.50
N LYS A 418 14.48 21.01 15.49
CA LYS A 418 13.89 21.57 16.72
C LYS A 418 12.52 20.96 17.06
N GLU A 419 11.76 20.60 16.04
CA GLU A 419 10.34 20.23 16.19
C GLU A 419 10.11 18.71 16.27
N ALA A 420 11.17 17.92 16.35
CA ALA A 420 11.07 16.48 16.42
C ALA A 420 10.81 16.00 17.86
N THR A 421 9.58 16.13 18.33
CA THR A 421 9.15 15.97 19.72
C THR A 421 9.28 14.56 20.31
N LEU A 422 9.52 13.53 19.48
CA LEU A 422 9.90 12.17 19.89
C LEU A 422 11.41 11.98 20.04
N VAL A 423 12.23 12.99 19.68
CA VAL A 423 13.68 12.95 19.93
C VAL A 423 13.92 13.30 21.39
N ASN A 424 14.52 12.40 22.13
CA ASN A 424 14.76 12.52 23.56
C ASN A 424 16.23 12.14 23.87
N THR A 425 16.60 12.16 25.12
CA THR A 425 17.98 11.87 25.57
C THR A 425 18.45 10.46 25.21
N ASP A 426 17.51 9.50 25.02
CA ASP A 426 17.84 8.10 24.77
C ASP A 426 18.18 7.83 23.30
N ASN A 427 17.56 8.59 22.35
CA ASN A 427 17.71 8.36 20.92
C ASN A 427 18.43 9.48 20.15
N VAL A 428 18.66 10.65 20.75
CA VAL A 428 19.24 11.83 20.08
C VAL A 428 20.60 11.57 19.45
N SER A 429 21.45 10.77 20.08
CA SER A 429 22.82 10.51 19.58
C SER A 429 22.81 9.75 18.26
N ASP A 430 22.05 8.65 18.19
CA ASP A 430 21.95 7.80 17.02
C ASP A 430 21.22 8.52 15.87
N LEU A 431 20.15 9.25 16.21
CA LEU A 431 19.43 10.08 15.27
C LEU A 431 20.31 11.18 14.68
N ALA A 432 21.03 11.92 15.52
CA ALA A 432 21.92 12.98 15.08
C ALA A 432 23.03 12.44 14.14
N GLN A 433 23.61 11.30 14.46
CA GLN A 433 24.64 10.67 13.61
C GLN A 433 24.05 10.22 12.26
N ARG A 434 22.86 9.63 12.25
CA ARG A 434 22.16 9.22 11.02
C ARG A 434 21.85 10.40 10.12
N VAL A 435 21.27 11.48 10.68
CA VAL A 435 20.98 12.70 9.94
C VAL A 435 22.25 13.36 9.43
N TYR A 436 23.28 13.46 10.27
CA TYR A 436 24.55 14.02 9.88
C TYR A 436 25.17 13.29 8.70
N ASN A 437 25.24 11.95 8.74
CA ASN A 437 25.78 11.13 7.66
C ASN A 437 25.00 11.31 6.33
N HIS A 438 23.70 11.49 6.41
CA HIS A 438 22.89 11.77 5.23
C HIS A 438 23.16 13.18 4.66
N LEU A 439 23.21 14.19 5.52
CA LEU A 439 23.42 15.58 5.10
C LEU A 439 24.85 15.88 4.61
N LEU A 440 25.81 15.02 4.92
CA LEU A 440 27.16 15.08 4.31
C LEU A 440 27.13 14.78 2.82
N LYS A 441 26.10 14.08 2.35
CA LYS A 441 25.90 13.80 0.93
C LYS A 441 25.38 15.08 0.25
N THR A 442 26.20 15.69 -0.58
CA THR A 442 25.93 17.02 -1.14
C THR A 442 25.49 16.98 -2.60
N SER A 443 25.48 15.83 -3.23
CA SER A 443 25.15 15.70 -4.65
C SER A 443 23.90 14.86 -4.85
N THR A 444 22.95 15.43 -5.59
CA THR A 444 21.75 14.72 -6.07
C THR A 444 21.88 14.51 -7.56
N HIS A 445 21.86 13.27 -8.00
CA HIS A 445 21.94 12.92 -9.41
C HIS A 445 20.56 12.62 -9.97
N ASN A 446 20.16 13.36 -10.98
CA ASN A 446 18.95 13.10 -11.75
C ASN A 446 19.34 12.21 -12.94
N LEU A 447 18.94 10.95 -12.91
CA LEU A 447 19.24 9.96 -13.94
C LEU A 447 17.95 9.50 -14.60
N GLN A 448 17.98 9.35 -15.91
CA GLN A 448 16.94 8.69 -16.68
C GLN A 448 17.48 7.34 -17.14
N PHE A 449 16.82 6.25 -16.78
CA PHE A 449 17.22 4.91 -17.22
C PHE A 449 16.01 4.01 -17.50
N LYS A 450 16.23 3.00 -18.33
CA LYS A 450 15.20 1.99 -18.60
C LYS A 450 15.14 1.00 -17.43
N ARG A 451 13.98 0.90 -16.77
CA ARG A 451 13.70 -0.16 -15.77
C ARG A 451 13.55 -1.51 -16.47
N ILE A 452 14.15 -2.57 -15.91
CA ILE A 452 14.04 -3.93 -16.41
C ILE A 452 13.82 -4.98 -15.31
N ALA A 453 13.88 -4.57 -14.04
CA ALA A 453 13.71 -5.49 -12.92
C ALA A 453 12.83 -4.86 -11.84
N ALA A 454 11.98 -5.68 -11.21
CA ALA A 454 11.12 -5.26 -10.11
C ALA A 454 11.91 -4.70 -8.91
N ALA A 455 13.14 -5.21 -8.68
CA ALA A 455 14.03 -4.72 -7.64
C ALA A 455 14.47 -3.25 -7.80
N GLU A 456 14.35 -2.67 -9.01
CA GLU A 456 14.65 -1.26 -9.31
C GLU A 456 13.48 -0.36 -8.87
N ARG A 457 13.15 -0.40 -7.57
CA ARG A 457 12.03 0.30 -6.95
C ARG A 457 12.52 1.41 -6.01
N LEU A 458 11.61 2.25 -5.54
CA LEU A 458 11.87 3.21 -4.47
C LEU A 458 12.57 2.53 -3.27
N GLY A 459 13.54 3.25 -2.67
CA GLY A 459 14.34 2.74 -1.57
C GLY A 459 15.47 1.79 -1.97
N ALA A 460 15.53 1.33 -3.23
CA ALA A 460 16.64 0.51 -3.70
C ALA A 460 17.95 1.29 -3.69
N TYR A 461 19.04 0.65 -3.24
CA TYR A 461 20.38 1.24 -3.31
C TYR A 461 21.01 0.94 -4.67
N ILE A 462 21.22 1.99 -5.45
CA ILE A 462 21.61 1.89 -6.85
C ILE A 462 23.04 2.41 -7.03
N SER A 463 23.77 1.79 -7.97
CA SER A 463 25.07 2.22 -8.47
C SER A 463 24.97 2.42 -9.98
N ALA A 464 25.36 3.59 -10.46
CA ALA A 464 25.31 3.94 -11.87
C ALA A 464 26.55 4.72 -12.31
N LEU A 465 27.12 4.38 -13.46
CA LEU A 465 28.15 5.22 -14.09
C LEU A 465 27.47 6.34 -14.88
N THR A 466 27.51 7.55 -14.33
CA THR A 466 26.87 8.70 -14.95
C THR A 466 27.53 9.08 -16.28
N PRO A 467 26.86 9.87 -17.16
CA PRO A 467 27.46 10.40 -18.37
C PRO A 467 28.69 11.31 -18.14
N PHE A 468 28.90 11.73 -16.88
CA PHE A 468 30.08 12.53 -16.49
C PHE A 468 31.27 11.66 -16.03
N ASP A 469 31.25 10.34 -16.30
CA ASP A 469 32.23 9.35 -15.85
C ASP A 469 32.42 9.32 -14.33
N VAL A 470 31.38 9.68 -13.58
CA VAL A 470 31.33 9.60 -12.11
C VAL A 470 30.49 8.40 -11.72
N GLN A 471 31.03 7.53 -10.86
CA GLN A 471 30.26 6.46 -10.24
C GLN A 471 29.35 7.07 -9.19
N ALA A 472 28.05 6.99 -9.44
CA ALA A 472 27.01 7.48 -8.55
C ALA A 472 26.42 6.31 -7.75
N GLN A 473 26.29 6.45 -6.44
CA GLN A 473 25.66 5.44 -5.57
C GLN A 473 24.74 6.11 -4.57
N GLY A 474 23.52 5.56 -4.39
CA GLY A 474 22.57 6.10 -3.42
C GLY A 474 21.21 5.40 -3.50
N PHE A 475 20.33 5.80 -2.61
CA PHE A 475 18.94 5.32 -2.62
C PHE A 475 18.14 6.00 -3.74
N LEU A 476 17.24 5.25 -4.34
CA LEU A 476 16.24 5.79 -5.27
C LEU A 476 15.15 6.49 -4.44
N GLU A 477 15.18 7.82 -4.42
CA GLU A 477 14.29 8.65 -3.58
C GLU A 477 13.10 9.21 -4.35
N HIS A 478 13.22 9.27 -5.67
CA HIS A 478 12.18 9.81 -6.53
C HIS A 478 12.15 9.05 -7.85
N ALA A 479 10.98 8.61 -8.27
CA ALA A 479 10.77 7.95 -9.55
C ALA A 479 9.55 8.54 -10.26
N GLU A 480 9.75 9.00 -11.49
CA GLU A 480 8.67 9.37 -12.40
C GLU A 480 8.60 8.31 -13.50
N ILE A 481 7.48 7.62 -13.58
CA ILE A 481 7.25 6.54 -14.55
C ILE A 481 6.27 7.05 -15.60
N GLN A 482 6.69 7.04 -16.88
CA GLN A 482 5.85 7.37 -18.02
C GLN A 482 5.64 6.11 -18.87
N LEU A 483 4.41 5.66 -18.99
CA LEU A 483 4.03 4.44 -19.70
C LEU A 483 3.61 4.70 -21.17
N SER A 484 4.14 5.71 -21.82
CA SER A 484 3.87 6.00 -23.24
C SER A 484 4.90 5.35 -24.18
N GLY A 485 4.83 4.02 -24.32
CA GLY A 485 5.65 3.26 -25.30
C GLY A 485 7.14 3.07 -24.94
N ILE A 486 7.70 3.87 -24.05
CA ILE A 486 9.03 3.73 -23.47
C ILE A 486 8.92 4.02 -21.99
N ILE A 487 9.18 3.02 -21.15
CA ILE A 487 9.24 3.22 -19.70
C ILE A 487 10.56 3.91 -19.39
N ALA A 488 10.50 5.21 -19.12
CA ALA A 488 11.62 5.96 -18.59
C ALA A 488 11.37 6.19 -17.09
N ILE A 489 12.27 5.75 -16.25
CA ILE A 489 12.29 6.12 -14.84
C ILE A 489 13.26 7.27 -14.68
N GLN A 490 12.77 8.38 -14.16
CA GLN A 490 13.61 9.48 -13.74
C GLN A 490 13.88 9.30 -12.23
N GLY A 491 15.10 8.94 -11.88
CA GLY A 491 15.49 8.72 -10.49
C GLY A 491 16.30 9.88 -9.94
N LYS A 492 15.99 10.29 -8.71
CA LYS A 492 16.77 11.23 -7.92
C LYS A 492 17.59 10.45 -6.89
N TYR A 493 18.93 10.63 -6.93
CA TYR A 493 19.85 9.97 -6.01
C TYR A 493 20.54 11.01 -5.15
N VAL A 494 20.62 10.77 -3.84
CA VAL A 494 21.41 11.57 -2.91
C VAL A 494 22.69 10.79 -2.59
N PHE A 495 23.84 11.42 -2.80
CA PHE A 495 25.16 10.87 -2.52
C PHE A 495 25.77 11.49 -1.28
#